data_69fc846b98109465c234400641c21e93
#
_entry.id   69fc846b98109465c234400641c21e93
#
_cell.length_a   1.000
_cell.length_b   1.000
_cell.length_c   1.000
_cell.angle_alpha   90.00
_cell.angle_beta   90.00
_cell.angle_gamma   90.00
#
_symmetry.space_group_name_H-M   'P 1'
#
loop_
_entity.id
_entity.type
_entity.pdbx_description
1 polymer ?
#
loop_
_entity_poly.entity_id
_entity_poly.type
_entity_poly.pdbx_seq_one_letter_code
_entity_poly.pdbx_strand_id
1 'polypeptide(L)'
;MVKDIAGIYRSEKCDSLIAVGGGSAIDTAKAVNILVSEGGDDIAKYSGAGIIKRPLKPFLVVPTTAGTGSEVTSVAVITDTRKSVKLPFSSSFLLPNAAVIDPRMTLTLPPHVTAATAMDAMTHATEAFTCMAKNPLSDAYATSAIKKISHSLLNVMDNPKDSEGRLELAQASTMAGIAFSNSMVGLVHALGHATGAICHLPHGLCMSLFLPYVLEYNLETIREPLGELLLYLEGPEVYAATPSNRRAEASISALRKLRDELHKSCKLPRTLKETGSVTEDQLDRIADMALDDGAIMFNPKEVLLEDARAVLKRAWA
;
A
#
# COMPACT_ATOMS: atom_id res chain seq x y z
N MET A 1 -24.15 -0.31 -0.83
CA MET A 1 -23.35 -0.15 -2.07
C MET A 1 -23.02 -1.48 -2.73
N VAL A 2 -22.22 -2.41 -2.18
CA VAL A 2 -21.88 -3.69 -2.84
C VAL A 2 -23.13 -4.48 -3.24
N LYS A 3 -24.10 -4.65 -2.33
CA LYS A 3 -25.38 -5.34 -2.59
C LYS A 3 -26.20 -4.64 -3.70
N ASP A 4 -26.21 -3.31 -3.72
CA ASP A 4 -27.01 -2.55 -4.69
C ASP A 4 -26.43 -2.71 -6.11
N ILE A 5 -25.10 -2.63 -6.24
CA ILE A 5 -24.41 -2.86 -7.53
C ILE A 5 -24.61 -4.31 -7.99
N ALA A 6 -24.53 -5.30 -7.08
CA ALA A 6 -24.83 -6.69 -7.42
C ALA A 6 -26.29 -6.88 -7.88
N GLY A 7 -27.22 -6.12 -7.31
CA GLY A 7 -28.62 -6.05 -7.77
C GLY A 7 -28.74 -5.54 -9.21
N ILE A 8 -28.08 -4.42 -9.52
CA ILE A 8 -28.04 -3.83 -10.88
C ILE A 8 -27.42 -4.84 -11.87
N TYR A 9 -26.27 -5.44 -11.51
CA TYR A 9 -25.62 -6.46 -12.35
C TYR A 9 -26.59 -7.57 -12.75
N ARG A 10 -27.39 -8.07 -11.79
CA ARG A 10 -28.35 -9.17 -12.03
C ARG A 10 -29.56 -8.71 -12.87
N SER A 11 -30.12 -7.51 -12.57
CA SER A 11 -31.29 -6.99 -13.30
C SER A 11 -30.96 -6.68 -14.76
N GLU A 12 -29.77 -6.13 -15.02
CA GLU A 12 -29.29 -5.81 -16.37
C GLU A 12 -28.67 -7.00 -17.09
N LYS A 13 -28.64 -8.18 -16.46
CA LYS A 13 -28.09 -9.43 -17.02
C LYS A 13 -26.64 -9.27 -17.50
N CYS A 14 -25.84 -8.53 -16.77
CA CYS A 14 -24.41 -8.36 -17.08
C CYS A 14 -23.69 -9.72 -16.96
N ASP A 15 -22.62 -9.91 -17.75
CA ASP A 15 -21.80 -11.12 -17.78
C ASP A 15 -20.36 -10.91 -17.28
N SER A 16 -19.95 -9.66 -17.16
CA SER A 16 -18.61 -9.22 -16.80
C SER A 16 -18.64 -7.91 -15.99
N LEU A 17 -17.49 -7.53 -15.41
CA LEU A 17 -17.32 -6.28 -14.68
C LEU A 17 -16.10 -5.51 -15.21
N ILE A 18 -16.22 -4.19 -15.22
CA ILE A 18 -15.09 -3.28 -15.42
C ILE A 18 -15.06 -2.31 -14.24
N ALA A 19 -13.94 -2.25 -13.51
CA ALA A 19 -13.72 -1.26 -12.48
C ALA A 19 -12.81 -0.15 -13.00
N VAL A 20 -13.29 1.09 -12.97
CA VAL A 20 -12.49 2.28 -13.25
C VAL A 20 -12.41 3.10 -11.97
N GLY A 21 -11.25 3.18 -11.33
CA GLY A 21 -11.10 3.86 -10.04
C GLY A 21 -9.83 3.51 -9.29
N GLY A 22 -9.67 4.06 -8.09
CA GLY A 22 -8.61 3.68 -7.16
C GLY A 22 -8.93 2.39 -6.38
N GLY A 23 -8.07 2.03 -5.43
CA GLY A 23 -8.17 0.79 -4.65
C GLY A 23 -9.55 0.50 -4.09
N SER A 24 -10.21 1.49 -3.46
CA SER A 24 -11.57 1.32 -2.91
C SER A 24 -12.62 0.93 -3.96
N ALA A 25 -12.55 1.49 -5.17
CA ALA A 25 -13.46 1.15 -6.25
C ALA A 25 -13.19 -0.26 -6.77
N ILE A 26 -11.90 -0.63 -6.91
CA ILE A 26 -11.46 -1.95 -7.35
C ILE A 26 -11.89 -3.01 -6.32
N ASP A 27 -11.64 -2.78 -5.03
CA ASP A 27 -12.03 -3.69 -3.96
C ASP A 27 -13.55 -3.85 -3.87
N THR A 28 -14.29 -2.75 -4.04
CA THR A 28 -15.76 -2.81 -4.13
C THR A 28 -16.21 -3.68 -5.31
N ALA A 29 -15.59 -3.53 -6.49
CA ALA A 29 -15.91 -4.36 -7.65
C ALA A 29 -15.54 -5.84 -7.44
N LYS A 30 -14.41 -6.14 -6.78
CA LYS A 30 -14.07 -7.51 -6.35
C LYS A 30 -15.14 -8.09 -5.45
N ALA A 31 -15.62 -7.31 -4.46
CA ALA A 31 -16.71 -7.75 -3.57
C ALA A 31 -18.04 -7.96 -4.30
N VAL A 32 -18.37 -7.10 -5.26
CA VAL A 32 -19.53 -7.28 -6.15
C VAL A 32 -19.37 -8.58 -6.94
N ASN A 33 -18.18 -8.82 -7.51
CA ASN A 33 -17.89 -10.02 -8.28
C ASN A 33 -18.08 -11.30 -7.45
N ILE A 34 -17.70 -11.30 -6.18
CA ILE A 34 -17.98 -12.40 -5.25
C ILE A 34 -19.50 -12.64 -5.18
N LEU A 35 -20.30 -11.61 -4.89
CA LEU A 35 -21.76 -11.77 -4.73
C LEU A 35 -22.47 -12.23 -6.00
N VAL A 36 -22.05 -11.75 -7.17
CA VAL A 36 -22.70 -12.12 -8.43
C VAL A 36 -22.25 -13.51 -8.93
N SER A 37 -21.09 -13.99 -8.50
CA SER A 37 -20.56 -15.31 -8.86
C SER A 37 -21.00 -16.39 -7.88
N GLU A 38 -20.88 -16.14 -6.57
CA GLU A 38 -21.19 -17.12 -5.52
C GLU A 38 -22.67 -17.09 -5.11
N GLY A 39 -23.35 -15.97 -5.31
CA GLY A 39 -24.75 -15.77 -4.95
C GLY A 39 -24.95 -15.09 -3.60
N GLY A 40 -26.23 -15.01 -3.19
CA GLY A 40 -26.60 -14.36 -1.94
C GLY A 40 -26.48 -12.82 -1.93
N ASP A 41 -26.68 -12.25 -0.76
CA ASP A 41 -26.73 -10.79 -0.55
C ASP A 41 -25.83 -10.32 0.60
N ASP A 42 -25.18 -11.24 1.30
CA ASP A 42 -24.33 -10.94 2.45
C ASP A 42 -22.88 -11.26 2.15
N ILE A 43 -22.12 -10.23 1.87
CA ILE A 43 -20.69 -10.34 1.51
C ILE A 43 -19.84 -10.85 2.70
N ALA A 44 -20.26 -10.61 3.95
CA ALA A 44 -19.51 -11.03 5.14
C ALA A 44 -19.32 -12.57 5.21
N LYS A 45 -20.20 -13.34 4.58
CA LYS A 45 -20.09 -14.80 4.51
C LYS A 45 -18.86 -15.28 3.74
N TYR A 46 -18.28 -14.43 2.91
CA TYR A 46 -17.13 -14.73 2.06
C TYR A 46 -15.82 -14.12 2.60
N SER A 47 -15.89 -13.46 3.76
CA SER A 47 -14.70 -12.86 4.40
C SER A 47 -13.73 -13.92 4.89
N GLY A 48 -12.45 -13.68 4.73
CA GLY A 48 -11.36 -14.57 5.11
C GLY A 48 -10.61 -15.14 3.91
N ALA A 49 -9.68 -16.05 4.20
CA ALA A 49 -8.87 -16.70 3.20
C ALA A 49 -9.46 -18.05 2.78
N GLY A 50 -9.38 -18.37 1.49
CA GLY A 50 -9.75 -19.68 0.95
C GLY A 50 -11.25 -20.02 1.03
N ILE A 51 -12.14 -19.03 1.22
CA ILE A 51 -13.59 -19.24 1.22
C ILE A 51 -14.12 -19.36 -0.22
N ILE A 52 -13.61 -18.56 -1.14
CA ILE A 52 -13.97 -18.56 -2.56
C ILE A 52 -13.25 -19.74 -3.22
N LYS A 53 -14.01 -20.68 -3.83
CA LYS A 53 -13.51 -21.98 -4.30
C LYS A 53 -13.53 -22.15 -5.83
N ARG A 54 -14.05 -21.17 -6.57
CA ARG A 54 -14.22 -21.27 -8.02
C ARG A 54 -13.96 -19.92 -8.71
N PRO A 55 -13.67 -19.93 -10.02
CA PRO A 55 -13.50 -18.70 -10.79
C PRO A 55 -14.73 -17.80 -10.69
N LEU A 56 -14.47 -16.50 -10.57
CA LEU A 56 -15.48 -15.45 -10.57
C LEU A 56 -15.80 -15.01 -12.01
N LYS A 57 -16.71 -14.05 -12.17
CA LYS A 57 -17.05 -13.47 -13.48
C LYS A 57 -15.85 -12.73 -14.07
N PRO A 58 -15.76 -12.62 -15.43
CA PRO A 58 -14.71 -11.83 -16.07
C PRO A 58 -14.64 -10.42 -15.49
N PHE A 59 -13.42 -9.98 -15.16
CA PHE A 59 -13.19 -8.74 -14.45
C PHE A 59 -11.97 -7.99 -15.00
N LEU A 60 -12.21 -6.78 -15.49
CA LEU A 60 -11.17 -5.88 -15.97
C LEU A 60 -11.06 -4.67 -15.04
N VAL A 61 -9.85 -4.14 -14.92
CA VAL A 61 -9.57 -2.99 -14.04
C VAL A 61 -8.79 -1.92 -14.78
N VAL A 62 -9.18 -0.66 -14.57
CA VAL A 62 -8.47 0.52 -15.03
C VAL A 62 -8.19 1.39 -13.80
N PRO A 63 -7.02 1.29 -13.17
CA PRO A 63 -6.70 2.06 -11.97
C PRO A 63 -6.58 3.56 -12.30
N THR A 64 -7.11 4.40 -11.41
CA THR A 64 -7.01 5.86 -11.49
C THR A 64 -6.13 6.46 -10.40
N THR A 65 -5.46 5.61 -9.61
CA THR A 65 -4.43 5.96 -8.63
C THR A 65 -3.21 5.06 -8.83
N ALA A 66 -2.04 5.54 -8.46
CA ALA A 66 -0.78 4.79 -8.54
C ALA A 66 -0.25 4.54 -7.12
N GLY A 67 -0.77 3.51 -6.45
CA GLY A 67 -0.43 3.24 -5.05
C GLY A 67 -0.77 1.83 -4.57
N THR A 68 -2.04 1.48 -4.57
CA THR A 68 -2.55 0.26 -3.91
C THR A 68 -2.17 -1.05 -4.59
N GLY A 69 -1.90 -1.03 -5.90
CA GLY A 69 -1.69 -2.26 -6.67
C GLY A 69 -2.89 -3.21 -6.72
N SER A 70 -4.10 -2.75 -6.30
CA SER A 70 -5.28 -3.62 -6.21
C SER A 70 -5.67 -4.26 -7.55
N GLU A 71 -5.23 -3.69 -8.66
CA GLU A 71 -5.43 -4.22 -10.02
C GLU A 71 -4.70 -5.55 -10.28
N VAL A 72 -3.73 -5.91 -9.44
CA VAL A 72 -2.93 -7.15 -9.55
C VAL A 72 -2.87 -7.96 -8.26
N THR A 73 -3.75 -7.67 -7.30
CA THR A 73 -3.76 -8.36 -6.01
C THR A 73 -4.89 -9.37 -5.89
N SER A 74 -4.64 -10.45 -5.16
CA SER A 74 -5.60 -11.48 -4.81
C SER A 74 -6.41 -11.14 -3.54
N VAL A 75 -6.35 -9.88 -3.08
CA VAL A 75 -6.95 -9.39 -1.84
C VAL A 75 -7.95 -8.29 -2.14
N ALA A 76 -8.97 -8.17 -1.31
CA ALA A 76 -9.85 -7.01 -1.23
C ALA A 76 -10.19 -6.71 0.23
N VAL A 77 -10.37 -5.45 0.58
CA VAL A 77 -10.77 -5.04 1.93
C VAL A 77 -11.99 -4.13 1.87
N ILE A 78 -13.08 -4.55 2.49
CA ILE A 78 -14.35 -3.80 2.52
C ILE A 78 -14.68 -3.40 3.96
N THR A 79 -15.05 -2.16 4.16
CA THR A 79 -15.53 -1.69 5.46
C THR A 79 -17.02 -1.99 5.60
N ASP A 80 -17.42 -2.81 6.58
CA ASP A 80 -18.82 -2.90 7.02
C ASP A 80 -19.09 -1.70 7.96
N THR A 81 -19.70 -0.68 7.40
CA THR A 81 -20.01 0.57 8.15
C THR A 81 -21.01 0.38 9.27
N ARG A 82 -21.81 -0.70 9.26
CA ARG A 82 -22.78 -0.99 10.32
C ARG A 82 -22.11 -1.55 11.58
N LYS A 83 -21.02 -2.32 11.37
CA LYS A 83 -20.25 -2.94 12.44
C LYS A 83 -18.95 -2.20 12.75
N SER A 84 -18.59 -1.21 11.92
CA SER A 84 -17.31 -0.49 11.97
C SER A 84 -16.09 -1.42 11.93
N VAL A 85 -16.17 -2.49 11.12
CA VAL A 85 -15.10 -3.47 10.95
C VAL A 85 -14.65 -3.57 9.48
N LYS A 86 -13.39 -3.86 9.26
CA LYS A 86 -12.85 -4.20 7.95
C LYS A 86 -13.02 -5.70 7.71
N LEU A 87 -13.58 -6.06 6.56
CA LEU A 87 -13.73 -7.43 6.10
C LEU A 87 -12.65 -7.71 5.05
N PRO A 88 -11.63 -8.49 5.35
CA PRO A 88 -10.65 -8.93 4.36
C PRO A 88 -11.18 -10.11 3.57
N PHE A 89 -10.82 -10.17 2.29
CA PHE A 89 -11.09 -11.28 1.39
C PHE A 89 -9.77 -11.66 0.71
N SER A 90 -9.44 -12.94 0.70
CA SER A 90 -8.21 -13.43 0.06
C SER A 90 -8.48 -14.70 -0.75
N SER A 91 -8.25 -14.62 -2.06
CA SER A 91 -8.37 -15.75 -2.98
C SER A 91 -7.69 -15.40 -4.31
N SER A 92 -7.01 -16.36 -4.93
CA SER A 92 -6.48 -16.22 -6.29
C SER A 92 -7.55 -15.89 -7.34
N PHE A 93 -8.81 -16.22 -7.06
CA PHE A 93 -9.94 -15.89 -7.94
C PHE A 93 -10.37 -14.43 -7.89
N LEU A 94 -9.81 -13.62 -6.97
CA LEU A 94 -10.02 -12.17 -6.92
C LEU A 94 -9.08 -11.39 -7.86
N LEU A 95 -8.06 -12.06 -8.41
CA LEU A 95 -7.19 -11.44 -9.42
C LEU A 95 -8.02 -11.01 -10.63
N PRO A 96 -7.95 -9.76 -11.08
CA PRO A 96 -8.56 -9.34 -12.33
C PRO A 96 -8.01 -10.13 -13.52
N ASN A 97 -8.84 -10.37 -14.53
CA ASN A 97 -8.41 -11.03 -15.76
C ASN A 97 -7.49 -10.14 -16.61
N ALA A 98 -7.65 -8.82 -16.51
CA ALA A 98 -6.78 -7.84 -17.13
C ALA A 98 -6.77 -6.53 -16.34
N ALA A 99 -5.61 -5.86 -16.32
CA ALA A 99 -5.45 -4.49 -15.84
C ALA A 99 -4.95 -3.60 -17.00
N VAL A 100 -5.62 -2.47 -17.20
CA VAL A 100 -5.21 -1.48 -18.21
C VAL A 100 -4.56 -0.31 -17.51
N ILE A 101 -3.26 -0.19 -17.66
CA ILE A 101 -2.47 0.90 -17.07
C ILE A 101 -2.35 2.04 -18.08
N ASP A 102 -3.13 3.10 -17.87
CA ASP A 102 -3.19 4.26 -18.73
C ASP A 102 -2.80 5.52 -17.93
N PRO A 103 -1.70 6.21 -18.26
CA PRO A 103 -1.26 7.40 -17.53
C PRO A 103 -2.28 8.53 -17.54
N ARG A 104 -3.15 8.58 -18.55
CA ARG A 104 -4.22 9.59 -18.64
C ARG A 104 -5.19 9.51 -17.46
N MET A 105 -5.36 8.34 -16.87
CA MET A 105 -6.25 8.12 -15.72
C MET A 105 -5.74 8.79 -14.44
N THR A 106 -4.45 9.15 -14.38
CA THR A 106 -3.84 9.78 -13.20
C THR A 106 -3.45 11.25 -13.39
N LEU A 107 -3.59 11.81 -14.61
CA LEU A 107 -3.21 13.21 -14.93
C LEU A 107 -3.94 14.28 -14.11
N THR A 108 -5.13 13.96 -13.61
CA THR A 108 -5.97 14.90 -12.83
C THR A 108 -5.87 14.66 -11.32
N LEU A 109 -5.04 13.73 -10.87
CA LEU A 109 -4.86 13.50 -9.44
C LEU A 109 -4.26 14.74 -8.75
N PRO A 110 -4.85 15.18 -7.64
CA PRO A 110 -4.26 16.24 -6.83
C PRO A 110 -2.85 15.86 -6.34
N PRO A 111 -1.93 16.83 -6.18
CA PRO A 111 -0.56 16.55 -5.75
C PRO A 111 -0.46 15.74 -4.45
N HIS A 112 -1.25 16.08 -3.42
CA HIS A 112 -1.24 15.35 -2.15
C HIS A 112 -1.71 13.88 -2.29
N VAL A 113 -2.63 13.58 -3.23
CA VAL A 113 -3.05 12.20 -3.52
C VAL A 113 -1.95 11.47 -4.27
N THR A 114 -1.33 12.12 -5.27
CA THR A 114 -0.18 11.56 -6.00
C THR A 114 0.94 11.17 -5.03
N ALA A 115 1.32 12.09 -4.12
CA ALA A 115 2.36 11.86 -3.14
C ALA A 115 2.01 10.71 -2.18
N ALA A 116 0.81 10.75 -1.59
CA ALA A 116 0.38 9.72 -0.63
C ALA A 116 0.31 8.33 -1.28
N THR A 117 -0.25 8.22 -2.50
CA THR A 117 -0.34 6.92 -3.18
C THR A 117 1.01 6.41 -3.65
N ALA A 118 1.91 7.27 -4.13
CA ALA A 118 3.27 6.85 -4.49
C ALA A 118 4.07 6.38 -3.27
N MET A 119 3.90 7.02 -2.10
CA MET A 119 4.49 6.56 -0.84
C MET A 119 3.89 5.26 -0.34
N ASP A 120 2.62 4.99 -0.64
CA ASP A 120 1.98 3.68 -0.43
C ASP A 120 2.68 2.58 -1.24
N ALA A 121 2.85 2.79 -2.55
CA ALA A 121 3.59 1.87 -3.42
C ALA A 121 5.06 1.72 -3.00
N MET A 122 5.72 2.80 -2.57
CA MET A 122 7.07 2.76 -2.00
C MET A 122 7.13 1.87 -0.76
N THR A 123 6.13 1.98 0.11
CA THR A 123 6.04 1.17 1.33
C THR A 123 5.78 -0.29 1.01
N HIS A 124 4.82 -0.59 0.12
CA HIS A 124 4.57 -1.94 -0.37
C HIS A 124 5.86 -2.60 -0.88
N ALA A 125 6.59 -1.92 -1.76
CA ALA A 125 7.82 -2.44 -2.33
C ALA A 125 8.93 -2.61 -1.26
N THR A 126 9.08 -1.64 -0.35
CA THR A 126 10.11 -1.70 0.70
C THR A 126 9.81 -2.82 1.69
N GLU A 127 8.57 -2.96 2.16
CA GLU A 127 8.20 -4.05 3.07
C GLU A 127 8.26 -5.41 2.37
N ALA A 128 7.82 -5.51 1.10
CA ALA A 128 7.96 -6.74 0.32
C ALA A 128 9.42 -7.21 0.21
N PHE A 129 10.36 -6.28 0.08
CA PHE A 129 11.79 -6.56 -0.02
C PHE A 129 12.45 -6.88 1.34
N THR A 130 11.86 -6.46 2.44
CA THR A 130 12.45 -6.60 3.78
C THR A 130 11.70 -7.56 4.70
N CYS A 131 10.49 -8.03 4.35
CA CYS A 131 9.69 -8.93 5.17
C CYS A 131 10.25 -10.37 5.21
N MET A 132 9.75 -11.18 6.16
CA MET A 132 10.19 -12.57 6.32
C MET A 132 9.86 -13.48 5.12
N ALA A 133 8.81 -13.16 4.36
CA ALA A 133 8.37 -13.96 3.22
C ALA A 133 8.95 -13.50 1.86
N LYS A 134 9.94 -12.59 1.88
CA LYS A 134 10.63 -12.13 0.66
C LYS A 134 11.19 -13.30 -0.14
N ASN A 135 11.21 -13.15 -1.45
CA ASN A 135 11.74 -14.14 -2.37
C ASN A 135 12.28 -13.46 -3.65
N PRO A 136 13.11 -14.16 -4.46
CA PRO A 136 13.75 -13.53 -5.62
C PRO A 136 12.80 -12.92 -6.64
N LEU A 137 11.58 -13.45 -6.79
CA LEU A 137 10.60 -12.88 -7.72
C LEU A 137 9.98 -11.61 -7.16
N SER A 138 9.55 -11.61 -5.90
CA SER A 138 9.04 -10.40 -5.24
C SER A 138 10.10 -9.31 -5.16
N ASP A 139 11.37 -9.69 -4.92
CA ASP A 139 12.49 -8.76 -4.85
C ASP A 139 12.72 -8.03 -6.19
N ALA A 140 12.65 -8.75 -7.32
CA ALA A 140 12.81 -8.15 -8.64
C ALA A 140 11.75 -7.08 -8.93
N TYR A 141 10.49 -7.34 -8.56
CA TYR A 141 9.40 -6.36 -8.70
C TYR A 141 9.53 -5.21 -7.71
N ALA A 142 9.87 -5.49 -6.46
CA ALA A 142 10.02 -4.49 -5.41
C ALA A 142 11.12 -3.47 -5.75
N THR A 143 12.31 -3.94 -6.13
CA THR A 143 13.43 -3.07 -6.50
C THR A 143 13.15 -2.24 -7.75
N SER A 144 12.47 -2.82 -8.75
CA SER A 144 12.02 -2.08 -9.94
C SER A 144 11.00 -1.00 -9.59
N ALA A 145 10.06 -1.28 -8.68
CA ALA A 145 9.09 -0.30 -8.21
C ALA A 145 9.76 0.86 -7.47
N ILE A 146 10.65 0.56 -6.52
CA ILE A 146 11.41 1.58 -5.76
C ILE A 146 12.18 2.49 -6.71
N LYS A 147 12.93 1.92 -7.66
CA LYS A 147 13.69 2.68 -8.64
C LYS A 147 12.81 3.65 -9.44
N LYS A 148 11.66 3.17 -9.96
CA LYS A 148 10.73 4.00 -10.74
C LYS A 148 10.14 5.13 -9.90
N ILE A 149 9.71 4.86 -8.66
CA ILE A 149 9.16 5.89 -7.77
C ILE A 149 10.23 6.94 -7.46
N SER A 150 11.43 6.52 -7.06
CA SER A 150 12.53 7.43 -6.72
C SER A 150 12.93 8.32 -7.89
N HIS A 151 12.87 7.80 -9.13
CA HIS A 151 13.20 8.55 -10.33
C HIS A 151 12.10 9.54 -10.73
N SER A 152 10.82 9.14 -10.67
CA SER A 152 9.75 9.88 -11.34
C SER A 152 8.89 10.72 -10.40
N LEU A 153 8.82 10.40 -9.09
CA LEU A 153 7.84 11.02 -8.19
C LEU A 153 8.00 12.54 -8.11
N LEU A 154 9.20 13.03 -7.81
CA LEU A 154 9.42 14.48 -7.66
C LEU A 154 9.23 15.22 -8.98
N ASN A 155 9.63 14.63 -10.10
CA ASN A 155 9.39 15.20 -11.44
C ASN A 155 7.89 15.33 -11.73
N VAL A 156 7.10 14.31 -11.39
CA VAL A 156 5.63 14.36 -11.53
C VAL A 156 5.00 15.38 -10.57
N MET A 157 5.57 15.59 -9.38
CA MET A 157 5.09 16.62 -8.46
C MET A 157 5.33 18.02 -9.02
N ASP A 158 6.46 18.26 -9.68
CA ASP A 158 6.79 19.54 -10.31
C ASP A 158 6.05 19.73 -11.64
N ASN A 159 5.83 18.66 -12.40
CA ASN A 159 5.09 18.65 -13.66
C ASN A 159 3.95 17.60 -13.62
N PRO A 160 2.79 17.93 -13.04
CA PRO A 160 1.68 16.97 -12.86
C PRO A 160 1.09 16.40 -14.16
N LYS A 161 1.41 17.00 -15.30
CA LYS A 161 0.97 16.54 -16.64
C LYS A 161 2.00 15.72 -17.40
N ASP A 162 3.14 15.40 -16.77
CA ASP A 162 4.13 14.50 -17.33
C ASP A 162 3.54 13.08 -17.47
N SER A 163 3.14 12.74 -18.69
CA SER A 163 2.48 11.47 -19.00
C SER A 163 3.44 10.27 -18.85
N GLU A 164 4.72 10.45 -19.13
CA GLU A 164 5.73 9.39 -18.99
C GLU A 164 6.00 9.10 -17.52
N GLY A 165 6.23 10.12 -16.71
CA GLY A 165 6.40 9.98 -15.27
C GLY A 165 5.13 9.40 -14.60
N ARG A 166 3.92 9.79 -15.05
CA ARG A 166 2.66 9.18 -14.58
C ARG A 166 2.58 7.70 -14.93
N LEU A 167 3.01 7.30 -16.12
CA LEU A 167 3.07 5.90 -16.51
C LEU A 167 4.07 5.12 -15.64
N GLU A 168 5.25 5.70 -15.38
CA GLU A 168 6.24 5.08 -14.50
C GLU A 168 5.71 4.87 -13.07
N LEU A 169 5.03 5.86 -12.49
CA LEU A 169 4.40 5.71 -11.17
C LEU A 169 3.29 4.64 -11.18
N ALA A 170 2.48 4.59 -12.22
CA ALA A 170 1.43 3.58 -12.35
C ALA A 170 2.01 2.17 -12.49
N GLN A 171 3.05 1.99 -13.31
CA GLN A 171 3.79 0.73 -13.42
C GLN A 171 4.45 0.34 -12.10
N ALA A 172 5.05 1.30 -11.39
CA ALA A 172 5.65 1.05 -10.08
C ALA A 172 4.62 0.56 -9.04
N SER A 173 3.43 1.17 -9.02
CA SER A 173 2.31 0.71 -8.18
C SER A 173 1.92 -0.74 -8.49
N THR A 174 1.77 -1.07 -9.78
CA THR A 174 1.48 -2.44 -10.22
C THR A 174 2.60 -3.41 -9.81
N MET A 175 3.87 -3.03 -10.00
CA MET A 175 5.02 -3.85 -9.60
C MET A 175 5.06 -4.05 -8.08
N ALA A 176 4.84 -3.00 -7.29
CA ALA A 176 4.75 -3.11 -5.83
C ALA A 176 3.59 -4.02 -5.41
N GLY A 177 2.44 -3.93 -6.11
CA GLY A 177 1.29 -4.81 -5.92
C GLY A 177 1.62 -6.29 -6.15
N ILE A 178 2.35 -6.60 -7.22
CA ILE A 178 2.83 -7.96 -7.51
C ILE A 178 3.82 -8.40 -6.43
N ALA A 179 4.75 -7.52 -6.02
CA ALA A 179 5.76 -7.86 -5.02
C ALA A 179 5.10 -8.27 -3.70
N PHE A 180 4.29 -7.39 -3.08
CA PHE A 180 3.72 -7.70 -1.78
C PHE A 180 2.66 -8.81 -1.80
N SER A 181 1.97 -9.01 -2.92
CA SER A 181 1.03 -10.14 -3.07
C SER A 181 1.73 -11.50 -3.07
N ASN A 182 3.03 -11.54 -3.32
CA ASN A 182 3.85 -12.75 -3.37
C ASN A 182 4.90 -12.83 -2.25
N SER A 183 4.96 -11.83 -1.36
CA SER A 183 5.87 -11.81 -0.20
C SER A 183 5.17 -11.41 1.09
N MET A 184 4.27 -10.48 1.07
CA MET A 184 3.57 -9.84 2.19
C MET A 184 4.15 -8.47 2.55
N VAL A 185 3.56 -7.84 3.57
CA VAL A 185 3.94 -6.56 4.17
C VAL A 185 4.23 -6.74 5.65
N GLY A 186 4.52 -5.68 6.42
CA GLY A 186 4.92 -5.80 7.82
C GLY A 186 4.31 -4.72 8.73
N LEU A 187 5.11 -4.26 9.69
CA LEU A 187 4.69 -3.36 10.75
C LEU A 187 4.22 -1.98 10.25
N VAL A 188 4.73 -1.48 9.11
CA VAL A 188 4.24 -0.19 8.56
C VAL A 188 2.76 -0.30 8.25
N HIS A 189 2.36 -1.39 7.58
CA HIS A 189 0.96 -1.64 7.26
C HIS A 189 0.11 -1.91 8.50
N ALA A 190 0.61 -2.67 9.47
CA ALA A 190 -0.11 -2.93 10.72
C ALA A 190 -0.44 -1.62 11.47
N LEU A 191 0.56 -0.76 11.68
CA LEU A 191 0.37 0.56 12.30
C LEU A 191 -0.52 1.48 11.46
N GLY A 192 -0.33 1.47 10.15
CA GLY A 192 -1.10 2.30 9.23
C GLY A 192 -2.58 1.91 9.13
N HIS A 193 -2.88 0.61 9.14
CA HIS A 193 -4.27 0.12 9.17
C HIS A 193 -4.98 0.53 10.46
N ALA A 194 -4.32 0.34 11.62
CA ALA A 194 -4.84 0.73 12.92
C ALA A 194 -5.08 2.25 12.99
N THR A 195 -4.10 3.05 12.55
CA THR A 195 -4.20 4.52 12.54
C THR A 195 -5.31 4.99 11.60
N GLY A 196 -5.37 4.43 10.39
CA GLY A 196 -6.42 4.78 9.43
C GLY A 196 -7.82 4.41 9.92
N ALA A 197 -7.96 3.30 10.66
CA ALA A 197 -9.24 2.87 11.22
C ALA A 197 -9.71 3.75 12.40
N ILE A 198 -8.79 4.13 13.29
CA ILE A 198 -9.10 4.92 14.49
C ILE A 198 -9.26 6.41 14.17
N CYS A 199 -8.35 6.95 13.36
CA CYS A 199 -8.22 8.38 13.11
C CYS A 199 -8.77 8.83 11.74
N HIS A 200 -9.28 7.89 10.94
CA HIS A 200 -9.84 8.15 9.60
C HIS A 200 -8.84 8.81 8.63
N LEU A 201 -7.55 8.54 8.80
CA LEU A 201 -6.51 9.02 7.90
C LEU A 201 -6.47 8.22 6.59
N PRO A 202 -6.14 8.86 5.46
CA PRO A 202 -5.88 8.17 4.20
C PRO A 202 -4.76 7.14 4.34
N HIS A 203 -4.95 5.94 3.78
CA HIS A 203 -4.02 4.81 3.90
C HIS A 203 -2.59 5.17 3.49
N GLY A 204 -2.38 5.71 2.28
CA GLY A 204 -1.04 6.05 1.80
C GLY A 204 -0.34 7.14 2.61
N LEU A 205 -1.10 8.03 3.27
CA LEU A 205 -0.53 8.96 4.23
C LEU A 205 0.03 8.23 5.45
N CYS A 206 -0.72 7.28 6.02
CA CYS A 206 -0.25 6.47 7.14
C CYS A 206 1.04 5.71 6.78
N MET A 207 1.12 5.15 5.56
CA MET A 207 2.32 4.47 5.08
C MET A 207 3.53 5.42 5.06
N SER A 208 3.36 6.61 4.50
CA SER A 208 4.40 7.65 4.46
C SER A 208 4.90 8.06 5.85
N LEU A 209 3.99 8.14 6.82
CA LEU A 209 4.30 8.53 8.19
C LEU A 209 5.15 7.49 8.91
N PHE A 210 4.81 6.19 8.80
CA PHE A 210 5.45 5.14 9.57
C PHE A 210 6.71 4.56 8.93
N LEU A 211 6.83 4.56 7.61
CA LEU A 211 7.90 3.88 6.88
C LEU A 211 9.30 4.11 7.47
N PRO A 212 9.81 5.34 7.64
CA PRO A 212 11.17 5.54 8.12
C PRO A 212 11.38 5.06 9.57
N TYR A 213 10.37 5.15 10.41
CA TYR A 213 10.47 4.78 11.83
C TYR A 213 10.44 3.27 12.03
N VAL A 214 9.66 2.55 11.22
CA VAL A 214 9.62 1.09 11.23
C VAL A 214 10.91 0.51 10.66
N LEU A 215 11.47 1.11 9.60
CA LEU A 215 12.78 0.70 9.08
C LEU A 215 13.89 0.86 10.12
N GLU A 216 13.87 1.92 10.92
CA GLU A 216 14.81 2.09 12.03
C GLU A 216 14.58 1.05 13.15
N TYR A 217 13.33 0.70 13.45
CA TYR A 217 13.02 -0.37 14.41
C TYR A 217 13.55 -1.72 13.95
N ASN A 218 13.40 -2.03 12.67
CA ASN A 218 13.84 -3.29 12.07
C ASN A 218 15.34 -3.30 11.67
N LEU A 219 16.07 -2.18 11.79
CA LEU A 219 17.38 -1.94 11.17
C LEU A 219 18.38 -3.08 11.41
N GLU A 220 18.49 -3.56 12.63
CA GLU A 220 19.48 -4.60 12.97
C GLU A 220 19.19 -5.93 12.27
N THR A 221 17.92 -6.25 12.03
CA THR A 221 17.50 -7.49 11.39
C THR A 221 17.57 -7.41 9.86
N ILE A 222 17.35 -6.21 9.28
CA ILE A 222 17.28 -6.01 7.82
C ILE A 222 18.44 -5.18 7.28
N ARG A 223 19.53 -5.03 8.01
CA ARG A 223 20.65 -4.14 7.64
C ARG A 223 21.17 -4.39 6.24
N GLU A 224 21.35 -5.66 5.85
CA GLU A 224 21.87 -6.02 4.53
C GLU A 224 20.86 -5.69 3.41
N PRO A 225 19.62 -6.22 3.38
CA PRO A 225 18.66 -5.87 2.35
C PRO A 225 18.32 -4.38 2.33
N LEU A 226 18.23 -3.72 3.49
CA LEU A 226 18.00 -2.27 3.53
C LEU A 226 19.17 -1.46 2.95
N GLY A 227 20.41 -1.95 3.13
CA GLY A 227 21.60 -1.35 2.51
C GLY A 227 21.60 -1.50 0.99
N GLU A 228 21.07 -2.60 0.46
CA GLU A 228 20.88 -2.83 -0.98
C GLU A 228 19.91 -1.83 -1.61
N LEU A 229 18.85 -1.44 -0.88
CA LEU A 229 17.86 -0.50 -1.39
C LEU A 229 18.45 0.87 -1.76
N LEU A 230 19.59 1.26 -1.19
CA LEU A 230 20.27 2.50 -1.53
C LEU A 230 20.59 2.60 -3.03
N LEU A 231 20.92 1.47 -3.67
CA LEU A 231 21.16 1.39 -5.11
C LEU A 231 19.94 1.84 -5.94
N TYR A 232 18.76 1.48 -5.49
CA TYR A 232 17.50 1.76 -6.20
C TYR A 232 16.89 3.11 -5.81
N LEU A 233 17.19 3.59 -4.60
CA LEU A 233 16.74 4.88 -4.10
C LEU A 233 17.55 6.06 -4.65
N GLU A 234 18.89 5.95 -4.62
CA GLU A 234 19.81 7.06 -4.92
C GLU A 234 20.74 6.78 -6.13
N GLY A 235 20.69 5.57 -6.69
CA GLY A 235 21.47 5.17 -7.86
C GLY A 235 22.87 4.61 -7.56
N PRO A 236 23.55 4.11 -8.62
CA PRO A 236 24.79 3.34 -8.46
C PRO A 236 25.98 4.18 -7.97
N GLU A 237 26.02 5.46 -8.29
CA GLU A 237 27.10 6.36 -7.88
C GLU A 237 27.11 6.58 -6.37
N VAL A 238 25.95 6.92 -5.81
CA VAL A 238 25.77 7.13 -4.36
C VAL A 238 25.99 5.80 -3.63
N TYR A 239 25.45 4.70 -4.16
CA TYR A 239 25.65 3.38 -3.58
C TYR A 239 27.13 2.99 -3.51
N ALA A 240 27.90 3.20 -4.58
CA ALA A 240 29.31 2.89 -4.63
C ALA A 240 30.17 3.78 -3.71
N ALA A 241 29.80 5.06 -3.60
CA ALA A 241 30.49 6.02 -2.75
C ALA A 241 30.18 5.82 -1.24
N THR A 242 29.07 5.15 -0.90
CA THR A 242 28.65 4.95 0.48
C THR A 242 29.28 3.66 1.07
N PRO A 243 30.03 3.75 2.18
CA PRO A 243 30.58 2.57 2.85
C PRO A 243 29.48 1.55 3.19
N SER A 244 29.76 0.25 3.00
CA SER A 244 28.76 -0.82 3.16
C SER A 244 28.04 -0.80 4.52
N ASN A 245 28.77 -0.50 5.60
CA ASN A 245 28.22 -0.41 6.94
C ASN A 245 27.35 0.83 7.20
N ARG A 246 27.22 1.74 6.22
CA ARG A 246 26.41 2.98 6.30
C ARG A 246 25.23 2.98 5.34
N ARG A 247 25.16 2.00 4.43
CA ARG A 247 24.16 2.00 3.35
C ARG A 247 22.73 1.88 3.87
N ALA A 248 22.50 1.10 4.91
CA ALA A 248 21.18 0.93 5.51
C ALA A 248 20.63 2.26 6.09
N GLU A 249 21.45 2.96 6.86
CA GLU A 249 21.10 4.28 7.40
C GLU A 249 20.95 5.32 6.28
N ALA A 250 21.75 5.23 5.23
CA ALA A 250 21.62 6.09 4.05
C ALA A 250 20.29 5.85 3.31
N SER A 251 19.82 4.61 3.20
CA SER A 251 18.49 4.29 2.63
C SER A 251 17.35 4.91 3.43
N ILE A 252 17.39 4.83 4.77
CA ILE A 252 16.41 5.50 5.64
C ILE A 252 16.45 7.02 5.44
N SER A 253 17.66 7.58 5.35
CA SER A 253 17.86 9.02 5.13
C SER A 253 17.31 9.47 3.78
N ALA A 254 17.48 8.67 2.71
CA ALA A 254 16.92 8.92 1.39
C ALA A 254 15.38 8.96 1.42
N LEU A 255 14.75 8.00 2.09
CA LEU A 255 13.29 7.96 2.27
C LEU A 255 12.78 9.16 3.10
N ARG A 256 13.50 9.57 4.13
CA ARG A 256 13.16 10.79 4.90
C ARG A 256 13.27 12.04 4.03
N LYS A 257 14.34 12.16 3.25
CA LYS A 257 14.54 13.26 2.32
C LYS A 257 13.40 13.34 1.30
N LEU A 258 13.02 12.20 0.70
CA LEU A 258 11.88 12.15 -0.22
C LEU A 258 10.60 12.65 0.44
N ARG A 259 10.28 12.18 1.64
CA ARG A 259 9.12 12.66 2.42
C ARG A 259 9.18 14.16 2.70
N ASP A 260 10.36 14.70 3.02
CA ASP A 260 10.55 16.13 3.29
C ASP A 260 10.35 16.96 2.01
N GLU A 261 10.80 16.50 0.85
CA GLU A 261 10.51 17.15 -0.44
C GLU A 261 9.01 17.13 -0.77
N LEU A 262 8.32 16.01 -0.52
CA LEU A 262 6.86 15.93 -0.66
C LEU A 262 6.13 16.89 0.29
N HIS A 263 6.62 17.05 1.52
CA HIS A 263 6.09 18.06 2.44
C HIS A 263 6.25 19.48 1.89
N LYS A 264 7.40 19.81 1.31
CA LYS A 264 7.65 21.12 0.69
C LYS A 264 6.70 21.36 -0.50
N SER A 265 6.54 20.35 -1.36
CA SER A 265 5.77 20.45 -2.59
C SER A 265 4.25 20.50 -2.35
N CYS A 266 3.69 19.64 -1.51
CA CYS A 266 2.24 19.50 -1.35
C CYS A 266 1.74 19.46 0.10
N LYS A 267 2.60 19.81 1.07
CA LYS A 267 2.29 19.80 2.51
C LYS A 267 1.88 18.42 3.03
N LEU A 268 2.42 17.35 2.45
CA LEU A 268 2.21 16.00 2.98
C LEU A 268 2.71 15.96 4.44
N PRO A 269 1.89 15.59 5.44
CA PRO A 269 2.32 15.51 6.83
C PRO A 269 3.51 14.56 7.03
N ARG A 270 4.44 14.93 7.92
CA ARG A 270 5.65 14.16 8.25
C ARG A 270 5.56 13.48 9.61
N THR A 271 4.64 13.94 10.46
CA THR A 271 4.39 13.40 11.78
C THR A 271 2.89 13.16 11.98
N LEU A 272 2.53 12.31 12.93
CA LEU A 272 1.13 12.09 13.28
C LEU A 272 0.46 13.37 13.78
N LYS A 273 1.20 14.19 14.53
CA LYS A 273 0.72 15.47 15.05
C LYS A 273 0.40 16.48 13.93
N GLU A 274 1.23 16.54 12.89
CA GLU A 274 0.99 17.41 11.72
C GLU A 274 -0.30 17.07 10.97
N THR A 275 -0.86 15.88 11.13
CA THR A 275 -2.14 15.51 10.51
C THR A 275 -3.34 16.26 11.08
N GLY A 276 -3.24 16.72 12.33
CA GLY A 276 -4.35 17.34 13.06
C GLY A 276 -5.50 16.40 13.41
N SER A 277 -5.41 15.11 13.05
CA SER A 277 -6.46 14.10 13.22
C SER A 277 -6.12 13.04 14.26
N VAL A 278 -4.86 12.93 14.65
CA VAL A 278 -4.37 12.00 15.67
C VAL A 278 -4.13 12.77 16.96
N THR A 279 -4.48 12.19 18.11
CA THR A 279 -4.18 12.72 19.43
C THR A 279 -3.27 11.75 20.19
N GLU A 280 -2.47 12.25 21.13
CA GLU A 280 -1.49 11.44 21.84
C GLU A 280 -2.11 10.30 22.66
N ASP A 281 -3.30 10.53 23.21
CA ASP A 281 -4.08 9.53 23.95
C ASP A 281 -4.58 8.36 23.09
N GLN A 282 -4.63 8.53 21.76
CA GLN A 282 -5.01 7.45 20.84
C GLN A 282 -3.87 6.47 20.55
N LEU A 283 -2.60 6.84 20.83
CA LEU A 283 -1.43 6.04 20.44
C LEU A 283 -1.45 4.65 21.07
N ASP A 284 -1.86 4.51 22.31
CA ASP A 284 -1.95 3.20 22.97
C ASP A 284 -2.97 2.30 22.29
N ARG A 285 -4.15 2.84 21.95
CA ARG A 285 -5.19 2.09 21.23
C ARG A 285 -4.75 1.70 19.82
N ILE A 286 -3.98 2.58 19.13
CA ILE A 286 -3.42 2.27 17.81
C ILE A 286 -2.41 1.13 17.93
N ALA A 287 -1.55 1.14 18.97
CA ALA A 287 -0.57 0.08 19.21
C ALA A 287 -1.26 -1.27 19.45
N ASP A 288 -2.26 -1.31 20.33
CA ASP A 288 -3.02 -2.53 20.62
C ASP A 288 -3.68 -3.10 19.34
N MET A 289 -4.34 -2.24 18.55
CA MET A 289 -5.00 -2.68 17.32
C MET A 289 -4.01 -3.16 16.26
N ALA A 290 -2.81 -2.57 16.19
CA ALA A 290 -1.80 -2.97 15.22
C ALA A 290 -1.25 -4.38 15.48
N LEU A 291 -1.21 -4.83 16.73
CA LEU A 291 -0.78 -6.18 17.08
C LEU A 291 -1.76 -7.27 16.62
N ASP A 292 -3.02 -6.93 16.42
CA ASP A 292 -4.05 -7.83 15.90
C ASP A 292 -4.06 -7.89 14.35
N ASP A 293 -3.26 -7.05 13.67
CA ASP A 293 -3.19 -7.03 12.21
C ASP A 293 -2.30 -8.17 11.68
N GLY A 294 -2.83 -8.94 10.73
CA GLY A 294 -2.10 -10.07 10.13
C GLY A 294 -0.79 -9.68 9.42
N ALA A 295 -0.61 -8.43 9.04
CA ALA A 295 0.63 -7.92 8.44
C ALA A 295 1.84 -8.05 9.39
N ILE A 296 1.62 -7.93 10.69
CA ILE A 296 2.67 -7.99 11.71
C ILE A 296 3.41 -9.33 11.72
N MET A 297 2.73 -10.41 11.31
CA MET A 297 3.30 -11.77 11.28
C MET A 297 4.48 -11.91 10.32
N PHE A 298 4.61 -11.01 9.35
CA PHE A 298 5.68 -11.03 8.35
C PHE A 298 6.75 -9.97 8.61
N ASN A 299 6.61 -9.20 9.70
CA ASN A 299 7.65 -8.25 10.08
C ASN A 299 8.95 -9.00 10.42
N PRO A 300 10.13 -8.53 9.96
CA PRO A 300 11.40 -9.26 10.13
C PRO A 300 11.86 -9.36 11.58
N LYS A 301 11.35 -8.53 12.46
CA LYS A 301 11.61 -8.56 13.90
C LYS A 301 10.29 -8.73 14.63
N GLU A 302 10.27 -9.54 15.70
CA GLU A 302 9.13 -9.65 16.59
C GLU A 302 8.73 -8.28 17.15
N VAL A 303 7.44 -8.04 17.27
CA VAL A 303 6.90 -6.74 17.70
C VAL A 303 6.06 -6.94 18.95
N LEU A 304 6.52 -6.38 20.05
CA LEU A 304 5.77 -6.31 21.30
C LEU A 304 4.99 -4.99 21.37
N LEU A 305 4.03 -4.91 22.28
CA LEU A 305 3.19 -3.71 22.46
C LEU A 305 4.02 -2.46 22.75
N GLU A 306 5.06 -2.59 23.58
CA GLU A 306 5.99 -1.51 23.89
C GLU A 306 6.80 -1.05 22.68
N ASP A 307 7.13 -1.95 21.76
CA ASP A 307 7.82 -1.60 20.50
C ASP A 307 6.91 -0.78 19.59
N ALA A 308 5.67 -1.25 19.40
CA ALA A 308 4.66 -0.51 18.62
C ALA A 308 4.43 0.90 19.20
N ARG A 309 4.30 1.02 20.53
CA ARG A 309 4.20 2.30 21.23
C ARG A 309 5.42 3.19 21.01
N ALA A 310 6.62 2.62 21.08
CA ALA A 310 7.86 3.37 20.86
C ALA A 310 7.95 3.91 19.42
N VAL A 311 7.58 3.12 18.41
CA VAL A 311 7.51 3.57 17.01
C VAL A 311 6.48 4.69 16.85
N LEU A 312 5.28 4.55 17.42
CA LEU A 312 4.22 5.56 17.38
C LEU A 312 4.66 6.88 18.02
N LYS A 313 5.30 6.83 19.19
CA LYS A 313 5.83 8.03 19.87
C LYS A 313 6.88 8.75 19.03
N ARG A 314 7.74 8.03 18.34
CA ARG A 314 8.74 8.61 17.42
C ARG A 314 8.10 9.23 16.18
N ALA A 315 7.00 8.64 15.69
CA ALA A 315 6.25 9.18 14.55
C ALA A 315 5.31 10.32 14.95
N TRP A 316 5.10 10.55 16.25
CA TRP A 316 4.20 11.59 16.77
C TRP A 316 4.76 13.00 16.61
N ALA A 317 6.06 13.24 16.88
CA ALA A 317 6.66 14.59 16.98
C ALA A 317 7.73 14.86 15.91
#